data_993a77d2b3304f9eea9b702e5a3ed490
#
_entry.id   993a77d2b3304f9eea9b702e5a3ed490
#
_cell.length_a   1.000
_cell.length_b   1.000
_cell.length_c   1.000
_cell.angle_alpha   90.00
_cell.angle_beta   90.00
_cell.angle_gamma   90.00
#
_symmetry.space_group_name_H-M   'P 1'
#
loop_
_entity.id
_entity.type
_entity.pdbx_description
1 polymer ?
#
loop_
_entity_poly.entity_id
_entity_poly.type
_entity_poly.pdbx_seq_one_letter_code
_entity_poly.pdbx_strand_id
1 'polypeptide(L)'
;MRMNRPFKVLGVQQIAIGGPDKTRLQKLWVEMLGLQVTGTFKSERENVDEDICVIGSGPFKVEVDLMQPLDPERKPAVHATPLNHVGLWIDDLPAAVGWLGAQGVRFAPGGIRKGAAGFDICFLHPKGNEELPIAGEGVLIELVQAPPEVVAAFSALAAG
;
A
#
# COMPACT_ATOMS: atom_id res chain seq x y z
N MET A 1 -4.12 -20.10 -18.06
CA MET A 1 -4.46 -21.08 -16.99
C MET A 1 -4.61 -20.33 -15.67
N ARG A 2 -5.76 -20.40 -15.00
CA ARG A 2 -5.91 -19.75 -13.68
C ARG A 2 -5.15 -20.58 -12.64
N MET A 3 -4.19 -19.97 -11.98
CA MET A 3 -3.49 -20.57 -10.83
C MET A 3 -4.48 -20.68 -9.65
N ASN A 4 -4.49 -21.83 -8.98
CA ASN A 4 -5.33 -22.01 -7.78
C ASN A 4 -4.67 -21.31 -6.57
N ARG A 5 -5.08 -20.08 -6.30
CA ARG A 5 -4.55 -19.25 -5.21
C ARG A 5 -5.33 -19.51 -3.91
N PRO A 6 -4.65 -19.70 -2.77
CA PRO A 6 -5.31 -19.90 -1.47
C PRO A 6 -5.79 -18.59 -0.81
N PHE A 7 -5.75 -17.48 -1.54
CA PHE A 7 -6.16 -16.15 -1.06
C PHE A 7 -6.81 -15.34 -2.18
N LYS A 8 -7.47 -14.25 -1.82
CA LYS A 8 -8.07 -13.28 -2.74
C LYS A 8 -7.48 -11.90 -2.55
N VAL A 9 -7.21 -11.22 -3.65
CA VAL A 9 -7.04 -9.77 -3.69
C VAL A 9 -8.45 -9.17 -3.80
N LEU A 10 -8.89 -8.44 -2.78
CA LEU A 10 -10.23 -7.92 -2.68
C LEU A 10 -10.38 -6.58 -3.40
N GLY A 11 -9.42 -5.68 -3.22
CA GLY A 11 -9.44 -4.35 -3.81
C GLY A 11 -8.20 -3.54 -3.41
N VAL A 12 -8.16 -2.29 -3.88
CA VAL A 12 -7.12 -1.33 -3.49
C VAL A 12 -7.48 -0.78 -2.12
N GLN A 13 -6.52 -0.83 -1.20
CA GLN A 13 -6.65 -0.26 0.15
C GLN A 13 -6.13 1.17 0.17
N GLN A 14 -4.97 1.44 -0.47
CA GLN A 14 -4.35 2.75 -0.52
C GLN A 14 -3.51 2.94 -1.77
N ILE A 15 -3.28 4.22 -2.11
CA ILE A 15 -2.23 4.67 -3.01
C ILE A 15 -1.42 5.74 -2.30
N ALA A 16 -0.09 5.65 -2.36
CA ALA A 16 0.80 6.60 -1.74
C ALA A 16 1.57 7.38 -2.81
N ILE A 17 1.43 8.69 -2.77
CA ILE A 17 2.00 9.63 -3.72
C ILE A 17 3.11 10.40 -3.03
N GLY A 18 4.32 10.30 -3.56
CA GLY A 18 5.50 11.02 -3.06
C GLY A 18 5.81 12.28 -3.87
N GLY A 19 6.15 13.35 -3.19
CA GLY A 19 6.60 14.59 -3.80
C GLY A 19 7.64 15.29 -2.92
N PRO A 20 8.42 16.22 -3.48
CA PRO A 20 9.41 16.96 -2.70
C PRO A 20 8.77 17.95 -1.72
N ASP A 21 7.54 18.36 -1.98
CA ASP A 21 6.79 19.33 -1.19
C ASP A 21 5.31 18.91 -1.09
N LYS A 22 4.91 18.54 0.10
CA LYS A 22 3.55 18.09 0.41
C LYS A 22 2.48 19.16 0.16
N THR A 23 2.80 20.43 0.33
CA THR A 23 1.89 21.55 0.05
C THR A 23 1.42 21.56 -1.41
N ARG A 24 2.28 21.19 -2.33
CA ARG A 24 1.92 21.11 -3.76
C ARG A 24 0.95 19.95 -4.02
N LEU A 25 1.15 18.84 -3.31
CA LEU A 25 0.21 17.70 -3.37
C LEU A 25 -1.13 18.08 -2.75
N GLN A 26 -1.14 18.75 -1.59
CA GLN A 26 -2.37 19.24 -0.93
C GLN A 26 -3.15 20.17 -1.84
N LYS A 27 -2.47 21.07 -2.55
CA LYS A 27 -3.11 22.00 -3.50
C LYS A 27 -3.95 21.27 -4.53
N LEU A 28 -3.41 20.19 -5.12
CA LEU A 28 -4.14 19.41 -6.11
C LEU A 28 -5.18 18.49 -5.45
N TRP A 29 -4.73 17.62 -4.54
CA TRP A 29 -5.57 16.54 -4.05
C TRP A 29 -6.64 16.99 -3.07
N VAL A 30 -6.31 17.89 -2.16
CA VAL A 30 -7.23 18.36 -1.12
C VAL A 30 -8.05 19.55 -1.62
N GLU A 31 -7.39 20.64 -2.08
CA GLU A 31 -8.11 21.85 -2.42
C GLU A 31 -8.87 21.75 -3.76
N MET A 32 -8.25 21.22 -4.82
CA MET A 32 -8.87 21.17 -6.15
C MET A 32 -9.73 19.92 -6.36
N LEU A 33 -9.26 18.74 -5.91
CA LEU A 33 -9.98 17.47 -6.08
C LEU A 33 -10.93 17.17 -4.92
N GLY A 34 -10.82 17.90 -3.81
CA GLY A 34 -11.77 17.84 -2.69
C GLY A 34 -11.60 16.63 -1.76
N LEU A 35 -10.43 15.98 -1.73
CA LEU A 35 -10.17 14.89 -0.81
C LEU A 35 -10.13 15.41 0.64
N GLN A 36 -10.64 14.62 1.55
CA GLN A 36 -10.62 14.93 2.97
C GLN A 36 -9.37 14.38 3.63
N VAL A 37 -8.62 15.22 4.35
CA VAL A 37 -7.53 14.78 5.23
C VAL A 37 -8.15 14.20 6.49
N THR A 38 -7.91 12.92 6.74
CA THR A 38 -8.45 12.19 7.90
C THR A 38 -7.41 11.93 8.97
N GLY A 39 -6.12 12.12 8.65
CA GLY A 39 -5.03 11.93 9.58
C GLY A 39 -3.71 12.41 9.02
N THR A 40 -2.69 12.36 9.87
CA THR A 40 -1.31 12.66 9.51
C THR A 40 -0.39 11.61 10.14
N PHE A 41 0.72 11.34 9.47
CA PHE A 41 1.74 10.45 10.00
C PHE A 41 3.13 11.05 9.75
N LYS A 42 4.00 10.96 10.77
CA LYS A 42 5.36 11.45 10.68
C LYS A 42 6.31 10.42 11.28
N SER A 43 7.36 10.07 10.56
CA SER A 43 8.32 9.06 10.99
C SER A 43 9.74 9.44 10.58
N GLU A 44 10.60 9.64 11.58
CA GLU A 44 12.04 9.84 11.37
C GLU A 44 12.70 8.59 10.78
N ARG A 45 12.26 7.41 11.23
CA ARG A 45 12.78 6.13 10.72
C ARG A 45 12.49 5.96 9.23
N GLU A 46 11.27 6.31 8.83
CA GLU A 46 10.80 6.17 7.44
C GLU A 46 11.07 7.43 6.62
N ASN A 47 11.66 8.44 7.24
CA ASN A 47 11.97 9.72 6.60
C ASN A 47 10.76 10.31 5.87
N VAL A 48 9.61 10.36 6.53
CA VAL A 48 8.35 10.76 5.90
C VAL A 48 7.54 11.68 6.81
N ASP A 49 6.90 12.65 6.17
CA ASP A 49 5.80 13.44 6.67
C ASP A 49 4.65 13.30 5.67
N GLU A 50 3.52 12.74 6.11
CA GLU A 50 2.40 12.45 5.23
C GLU A 50 1.06 12.94 5.75
N ASP A 51 0.17 13.28 4.82
CA ASP A 51 -1.25 13.46 5.07
C ASP A 51 -2.01 12.26 4.53
N ILE A 52 -2.85 11.68 5.37
CA ILE A 52 -3.71 10.58 5.00
C ILE A 52 -5.05 11.15 4.57
N CYS A 53 -5.35 11.01 3.27
CA CYS A 53 -6.63 11.43 2.69
C CYS A 53 -7.48 10.20 2.37
N VAL A 54 -8.77 10.40 2.10
CA VAL A 54 -9.67 9.30 1.70
C VAL A 54 -10.52 9.68 0.49
N ILE A 55 -10.79 8.66 -0.34
CA ILE A 55 -11.80 8.67 -1.40
C ILE A 55 -12.85 7.64 -1.01
N GLY A 56 -14.12 8.02 -1.08
CA GLY A 56 -15.24 7.17 -0.69
C GLY A 56 -15.40 7.02 0.82
N SER A 57 -16.14 6.01 1.23
CA SER A 57 -16.47 5.77 2.64
C SER A 57 -16.71 4.30 2.91
N GLY A 58 -16.74 3.94 4.20
CA GLY A 58 -17.01 2.58 4.65
C GLY A 58 -15.95 1.58 4.19
N PRO A 59 -16.33 0.30 3.96
CA PRO A 59 -15.38 -0.76 3.65
C PRO A 59 -14.74 -0.63 2.26
N PHE A 60 -15.29 0.20 1.38
CA PHE A 60 -14.77 0.42 0.01
C PHE A 60 -13.93 1.70 -0.13
N LYS A 61 -13.72 2.43 0.96
CA LYS A 61 -12.86 3.61 0.91
C LYS A 61 -11.44 3.24 0.48
N VAL A 62 -10.80 4.15 -0.25
CA VAL A 62 -9.39 4.08 -0.60
C VAL A 62 -8.66 5.23 0.08
N GLU A 63 -7.56 4.94 0.79
CA GLU A 63 -6.68 5.96 1.32
C GLU A 63 -5.77 6.51 0.21
N VAL A 64 -5.49 7.79 0.27
CA VAL A 64 -4.52 8.47 -0.60
C VAL A 64 -3.55 9.19 0.31
N ASP A 65 -2.34 8.65 0.40
CA ASP A 65 -1.29 9.20 1.26
C ASP A 65 -0.44 10.19 0.47
N LEU A 66 -0.38 11.43 0.95
CA LEU A 66 0.41 12.50 0.35
C LEU A 66 1.68 12.67 1.15
N MET A 67 2.82 12.30 0.57
CA MET A 67 4.09 12.11 1.27
C MET A 67 5.14 13.10 0.81
N GLN A 68 5.92 13.62 1.76
CA GLN A 68 7.20 14.29 1.50
C GLN A 68 8.29 13.71 2.41
N PRO A 69 9.57 13.78 2.03
CA PRO A 69 10.65 13.41 2.93
C PRO A 69 10.82 14.46 4.03
N LEU A 70 11.23 14.03 5.24
CA LEU A 70 11.71 14.94 6.28
C LEU A 70 13.09 15.54 5.89
N ASP A 71 13.93 14.71 5.30
CA ASP A 71 15.24 15.09 4.77
C ASP A 71 15.34 14.53 3.34
N PRO A 72 15.36 15.41 2.31
CA PRO A 72 15.39 14.97 0.91
C PRO A 72 16.69 14.27 0.50
N GLU A 73 17.77 14.43 1.27
CA GLU A 73 19.04 13.79 0.99
C GLU A 73 19.20 12.42 1.66
N ARG A 74 18.27 12.06 2.54
CA ARG A 74 18.28 10.80 3.28
C ARG A 74 17.34 9.77 2.68
N LYS A 75 17.68 8.50 2.84
CA LYS A 75 16.78 7.38 2.51
C LYS A 75 15.96 6.92 3.73
N PRO A 76 14.73 6.41 3.52
CA PRO A 76 14.03 6.26 2.24
C PRO A 76 13.71 7.59 1.57
N ALA A 77 13.89 7.67 0.25
CA ALA A 77 13.59 8.86 -0.55
C ALA A 77 12.17 8.75 -1.12
N VAL A 78 11.16 9.04 -0.30
CA VAL A 78 9.75 8.83 -0.62
C VAL A 78 9.27 9.63 -1.85
N HIS A 79 9.98 10.69 -2.20
CA HIS A 79 9.70 11.54 -3.36
C HIS A 79 10.36 11.08 -4.67
N ALA A 80 11.31 10.14 -4.58
CA ALA A 80 12.08 9.69 -5.74
C ALA A 80 11.24 8.88 -6.75
N THR A 81 10.20 8.22 -6.27
CA THR A 81 9.23 7.51 -7.10
C THR A 81 7.86 8.11 -6.79
N PRO A 82 7.27 8.90 -7.71
CA PRO A 82 6.01 9.62 -7.43
C PRO A 82 4.86 8.72 -7.00
N LEU A 83 4.66 7.57 -7.66
CA LEU A 83 3.82 6.49 -7.12
C LEU A 83 4.69 5.65 -6.19
N ASN A 84 4.67 5.99 -4.89
CA ASN A 84 5.55 5.33 -3.92
C ASN A 84 5.14 3.87 -3.69
N HIS A 85 3.88 3.62 -3.39
CA HIS A 85 3.35 2.26 -3.29
C HIS A 85 1.83 2.18 -3.52
N VAL A 86 1.38 0.96 -3.77
CA VAL A 86 -0.04 0.59 -3.83
C VAL A 86 -0.31 -0.46 -2.77
N GLY A 87 -1.30 -0.24 -1.92
CA GLY A 87 -1.78 -1.19 -0.93
C GLY A 87 -2.99 -1.98 -1.45
N LEU A 88 -2.96 -3.28 -1.25
CA LEU A 88 -4.02 -4.21 -1.68
C LEU A 88 -4.61 -4.92 -0.47
N TRP A 89 -5.93 -4.93 -0.36
CA TRP A 89 -6.63 -5.76 0.61
C TRP A 89 -6.51 -7.24 0.26
N ILE A 90 -6.04 -8.04 1.20
CA ILE A 90 -5.87 -9.49 1.10
C ILE A 90 -6.74 -10.15 2.18
N ASP A 91 -7.50 -11.17 1.82
CA ASP A 91 -8.37 -11.89 2.76
C ASP A 91 -7.60 -12.80 3.72
N ASP A 92 -6.49 -13.38 3.27
CA ASP A 92 -5.60 -14.23 4.08
C ASP A 92 -4.13 -13.90 3.75
N LEU A 93 -3.56 -12.98 4.52
CA LEU A 93 -2.19 -12.50 4.28
C LEU A 93 -1.12 -13.60 4.49
N PRO A 94 -1.16 -14.43 5.55
CA PRO A 94 -0.20 -15.52 5.69
C PRO A 94 -0.23 -16.50 4.53
N ALA A 95 -1.41 -16.90 4.06
CA ALA A 95 -1.56 -17.77 2.89
C ALA A 95 -1.01 -17.12 1.61
N ALA A 96 -1.27 -15.81 1.43
CA ALA A 96 -0.73 -15.06 0.30
C ALA A 96 0.79 -15.02 0.29
N VAL A 97 1.40 -14.67 1.43
CA VAL A 97 2.87 -14.60 1.55
C VAL A 97 3.52 -15.95 1.29
N GLY A 98 2.99 -17.02 1.88
CA GLY A 98 3.51 -18.37 1.68
C GLY A 98 3.41 -18.82 0.23
N TRP A 99 2.25 -18.61 -0.39
CA TRP A 99 2.02 -19.04 -1.77
C TRP A 99 2.83 -18.23 -2.77
N LEU A 100 2.84 -16.89 -2.66
CA LEU A 100 3.61 -16.00 -3.55
C LEU A 100 5.11 -16.28 -3.43
N GLY A 101 5.63 -16.49 -2.23
CA GLY A 101 7.03 -16.87 -2.01
C GLY A 101 7.38 -18.18 -2.72
N ALA A 102 6.50 -19.17 -2.65
CA ALA A 102 6.67 -20.46 -3.36
C ALA A 102 6.64 -20.31 -4.90
N GLN A 103 6.03 -19.23 -5.41
CA GLN A 103 6.03 -18.91 -6.85
C GLN A 103 7.24 -18.07 -7.28
N GLY A 104 8.19 -17.79 -6.39
CA GLY A 104 9.39 -17.00 -6.72
C GLY A 104 9.19 -15.47 -6.62
N VAL A 105 8.17 -15.02 -5.93
CA VAL A 105 7.96 -13.58 -5.70
C VAL A 105 8.93 -13.06 -4.65
N ARG A 106 9.60 -11.95 -4.95
CA ARG A 106 10.52 -11.28 -4.05
C ARG A 106 9.78 -10.34 -3.10
N PHE A 107 9.95 -10.57 -1.80
CA PHE A 107 9.46 -9.67 -0.75
C PHE A 107 10.54 -8.68 -0.31
N ALA A 108 10.11 -7.51 0.13
CA ALA A 108 10.98 -6.59 0.86
C ALA A 108 11.28 -7.15 2.27
N PRO A 109 12.42 -6.77 2.89
CA PRO A 109 12.75 -7.20 4.25
C PRO A 109 11.68 -6.78 5.29
N GLY A 110 11.49 -7.61 6.31
CA GLY A 110 10.63 -7.32 7.45
C GLY A 110 9.46 -8.28 7.65
N GLY A 111 9.12 -9.10 6.64
CA GLY A 111 8.03 -10.07 6.74
C GLY A 111 6.68 -9.44 7.08
N ILE A 112 5.76 -10.26 7.62
CA ILE A 112 4.46 -9.79 8.10
C ILE A 112 4.67 -9.02 9.41
N ARG A 113 4.16 -7.78 9.46
CA ARG A 113 4.25 -6.91 10.64
C ARG A 113 3.07 -5.94 10.68
N LYS A 114 2.90 -5.24 11.82
CA LYS A 114 1.91 -4.16 11.91
C LYS A 114 2.34 -2.96 11.07
N GLY A 115 1.44 -2.52 10.21
CA GLY A 115 1.56 -1.28 9.46
C GLY A 115 1.07 -0.06 10.23
N ALA A 116 1.21 1.13 9.64
CA ALA A 116 0.83 2.40 10.26
C ALA A 116 -0.66 2.48 10.64
N ALA A 117 -1.53 1.85 9.85
CA ALA A 117 -2.98 1.78 10.11
C ALA A 117 -3.39 0.68 11.11
N GLY A 118 -2.45 -0.08 11.68
CA GLY A 118 -2.69 -1.13 12.65
C GLY A 118 -3.03 -2.50 12.07
N PHE A 119 -3.13 -2.63 10.76
CA PHE A 119 -3.31 -3.92 10.07
C PHE A 119 -1.98 -4.66 9.92
N ASP A 120 -2.04 -5.98 9.79
CA ASP A 120 -0.88 -6.76 9.40
C ASP A 120 -0.59 -6.51 7.92
N ILE A 121 0.68 -6.29 7.61
CA ILE A 121 1.16 -5.97 6.26
C ILE A 121 2.40 -6.77 5.90
N CYS A 122 2.66 -6.84 4.59
CA CYS A 122 3.91 -7.33 4.02
C CYS A 122 4.14 -6.64 2.68
N PHE A 123 5.39 -6.32 2.35
CA PHE A 123 5.71 -5.65 1.09
C PHE A 123 6.35 -6.59 0.06
N LEU A 124 5.84 -6.55 -1.17
CA LEU A 124 6.57 -7.08 -2.32
C LEU A 124 7.63 -6.06 -2.73
N HIS A 125 8.84 -6.56 -3.01
CA HIS A 125 9.93 -5.71 -3.47
C HIS A 125 9.62 -5.15 -4.87
N PRO A 126 9.98 -3.89 -5.17
CA PRO A 126 9.75 -3.31 -6.51
C PRO A 126 10.63 -3.90 -7.60
N LYS A 127 11.74 -4.58 -7.24
CA LYS A 127 12.67 -5.17 -8.21
C LYS A 127 12.94 -6.63 -7.89
N GLY A 128 12.88 -7.50 -8.89
CA GLY A 128 13.33 -8.87 -8.80
C GLY A 128 14.86 -9.00 -8.74
N ASN A 129 15.34 -10.21 -8.55
CA ASN A 129 16.74 -10.61 -8.67
C ASN A 129 16.84 -11.96 -9.36
N GLU A 130 18.05 -12.52 -9.49
CA GLU A 130 18.28 -13.80 -10.17
C GLU A 130 17.56 -14.98 -9.49
N GLU A 131 17.48 -14.99 -8.16
CA GLU A 131 16.84 -16.06 -7.39
C GLU A 131 15.32 -15.90 -7.32
N LEU A 132 14.84 -14.65 -7.20
CA LEU A 132 13.44 -14.30 -7.06
C LEU A 132 13.08 -13.23 -8.13
N PRO A 133 12.83 -13.66 -9.37
CA PRO A 133 12.69 -12.73 -10.49
C PRO A 133 11.35 -12.00 -10.54
N ILE A 134 10.33 -12.49 -9.84
CA ILE A 134 8.99 -11.89 -9.85
C ILE A 134 8.89 -10.81 -8.75
N ALA A 135 8.54 -9.61 -9.16
CA ALA A 135 8.46 -8.44 -8.27
C ALA A 135 7.46 -7.39 -8.80
N GLY A 136 7.46 -6.20 -8.22
CA GLY A 136 6.51 -5.14 -8.58
C GLY A 136 6.87 -4.31 -9.81
N GLU A 137 7.93 -4.64 -10.54
CA GLU A 137 8.37 -3.95 -11.78
C GLU A 137 8.46 -2.42 -11.63
N GLY A 138 9.06 -1.99 -10.53
CA GLY A 138 9.25 -0.57 -10.18
C GLY A 138 8.24 -0.03 -9.16
N VAL A 139 7.17 -0.75 -8.87
CA VAL A 139 6.18 -0.37 -7.86
C VAL A 139 6.36 -1.20 -6.60
N LEU A 140 6.48 -0.55 -5.44
CA LEU A 140 6.38 -1.19 -4.15
C LEU A 140 4.91 -1.57 -3.91
N ILE A 141 4.63 -2.83 -3.61
CA ILE A 141 3.26 -3.30 -3.38
C ILE A 141 3.11 -3.73 -1.92
N GLU A 142 2.17 -3.12 -1.23
CA GLU A 142 1.81 -3.46 0.15
C GLU A 142 0.63 -4.43 0.15
N LEU A 143 0.82 -5.60 0.72
CA LEU A 143 -0.27 -6.54 0.99
C LEU A 143 -0.78 -6.26 2.40
N VAL A 144 -2.07 -5.99 2.53
CA VAL A 144 -2.71 -5.58 3.78
C VAL A 144 -3.77 -6.60 4.16
N GLN A 145 -3.67 -7.17 5.37
CA GLN A 145 -4.71 -8.07 5.87
C GLN A 145 -6.03 -7.32 6.02
N ALA A 146 -7.02 -7.70 5.24
CA ALA A 146 -8.34 -7.10 5.32
C ALA A 146 -9.03 -7.49 6.65
N PRO A 147 -9.66 -6.52 7.34
CA PRO A 147 -10.49 -6.83 8.50
C PRO A 147 -11.79 -7.53 8.07
N PRO A 148 -12.48 -8.23 8.99
CA PRO A 148 -13.68 -9.04 8.64
C PRO A 148 -14.77 -8.28 7.91
N GLU A 149 -15.02 -7.03 8.26
CA GLU A 149 -16.02 -6.18 7.61
C GLU A 149 -15.70 -5.86 6.15
N VAL A 150 -14.42 -5.71 5.81
CA VAL A 150 -13.95 -5.49 4.44
C VAL A 150 -14.08 -6.79 3.64
N VAL A 151 -13.66 -7.92 4.21
CA VAL A 151 -13.80 -9.23 3.56
C VAL A 151 -15.27 -9.52 3.25
N ALA A 152 -16.17 -9.28 4.21
CA ALA A 152 -17.62 -9.50 4.04
C ALA A 152 -18.20 -8.59 2.95
N ALA A 153 -17.84 -7.30 2.94
CA ALA A 153 -18.35 -6.34 1.97
C ALA A 153 -17.95 -6.68 0.52
N PHE A 154 -16.67 -6.98 0.29
CA PHE A 154 -16.20 -7.39 -1.03
C PHE A 154 -16.76 -8.75 -1.47
N SER A 155 -16.95 -9.69 -0.53
CA SER A 155 -17.57 -11.00 -0.84
C SER A 155 -19.02 -10.85 -1.27
N ALA A 156 -19.76 -9.93 -0.68
CA ALA A 156 -21.15 -9.64 -1.06
C ALA A 156 -21.27 -9.10 -2.49
N LEU A 157 -20.32 -8.28 -2.94
CA LEU A 157 -20.28 -7.79 -4.33
C LEU A 157 -20.03 -8.91 -5.35
N ALA A 158 -19.24 -9.91 -4.99
CA ALA A 158 -18.91 -11.01 -5.89
C ALA A 158 -20.05 -12.04 -6.03
N ALA A 159 -21.04 -11.99 -5.13
CA ALA A 159 -22.21 -12.89 -5.12
C ALA A 159 -23.41 -12.34 -5.92
N GLY A 160 -23.37 -11.08 -6.36
CA GLY A 160 -24.37 -10.42 -7.22
C GLY A 160 -23.94 -10.43 -8.67
#